data_e9394e6931bbd06b41aa540ca5b4094b
#
_entry.id   e9394e6931bbd06b41aa540ca5b4094b
#
_cell.length_a   1.000
_cell.length_b   1.000
_cell.length_c   1.000
_cell.angle_alpha   90.00
_cell.angle_beta   90.00
_cell.angle_gamma   90.00
#
_symmetry.space_group_name_H-M   'P 1'
#
loop_
_entity.id
_entity.type
_entity.pdbx_description
1 polymer ?
#
loop_
_entity_poly.entity_id
_entity_poly.type
_entity_poly.pdbx_seq_one_letter_code
_entity_poly.pdbx_strand_id
1 'polypeptide(L)'
;MTALAEALLPLYRGYLRRLHEMAARIGDEAVLREPIARDESRGLVRHETGFVLRFDVADSRSGETFEVHGARPDDPAEREVRVGAMRFVLQPGNWEELTLRCVFAASPPEADLAALAELVRGWAVLAANGGFATSGEDAVAAGAGWTGRLHSAAVRLDGAEVVASLDLGTCPPAAFGPLGDALAAFGRERSPLDRVVIGGREREDS
;
A
#
# COMPACT_ATOMS: atom_id res chain seq x y z
N MET A 1 -1.82 16.50 7.67
CA MET A 1 -1.90 15.42 6.66
C MET A 1 -1.50 16.01 5.32
N THR A 2 -0.76 15.28 4.47
CA THR A 2 -0.37 15.77 3.14
C THR A 2 -1.55 15.66 2.17
N ALA A 3 -1.57 16.49 1.11
CA ALA A 3 -2.63 16.44 0.09
C ALA A 3 -2.78 15.05 -0.54
N LEU A 4 -1.68 14.31 -0.71
CA LEU A 4 -1.70 12.94 -1.23
C LEU A 4 -2.39 11.97 -0.25
N ALA A 5 -2.07 12.07 1.05
CA ALA A 5 -2.72 11.25 2.07
C ALA A 5 -4.23 11.55 2.18
N GLU A 6 -4.62 12.82 2.09
CA GLU A 6 -6.03 13.23 2.07
C GLU A 6 -6.78 12.66 0.87
N ALA A 7 -6.15 12.67 -0.31
CA ALA A 7 -6.75 12.15 -1.53
C ALA A 7 -6.92 10.62 -1.52
N LEU A 8 -6.05 9.89 -0.79
CA LEU A 8 -6.13 8.44 -0.62
C LEU A 8 -7.05 7.99 0.52
N LEU A 9 -7.44 8.91 1.41
CA LEU A 9 -8.26 8.60 2.59
C LEU A 9 -9.60 7.92 2.29
N PRO A 10 -10.35 8.25 1.21
CA PRO A 10 -11.59 7.53 0.88
C PRO A 10 -11.38 6.04 0.62
N LEU A 11 -10.30 5.65 -0.10
CA LEU A 11 -9.96 4.24 -0.36
C LEU A 11 -9.69 3.50 0.95
N TYR A 12 -8.85 4.08 1.79
CA TYR A 12 -8.51 3.53 3.11
C TYR A 12 -9.74 3.34 4.01
N ARG A 13 -10.62 4.35 4.09
CA ARG A 13 -11.85 4.25 4.89
C ARG A 13 -12.81 3.19 4.35
N GLY A 14 -12.88 3.04 3.03
CA GLY A 14 -13.67 1.98 2.40
C GLY A 14 -13.17 0.59 2.80
N TYR A 15 -11.87 0.38 2.76
CA TYR A 15 -11.22 -0.85 3.20
C TYR A 15 -11.45 -1.11 4.70
N LEU A 16 -11.15 -0.15 5.57
CA LEU A 16 -11.36 -0.30 7.02
C LEU A 16 -12.80 -0.65 7.39
N ARG A 17 -13.79 -0.04 6.74
CA ARG A 17 -15.19 -0.38 6.98
C ARG A 17 -15.45 -1.86 6.74
N ARG A 18 -14.92 -2.44 5.67
CA ARG A 18 -15.08 -3.87 5.36
C ARG A 18 -14.33 -4.77 6.33
N LEU A 19 -13.14 -4.37 6.77
CA LEU A 19 -12.42 -5.06 7.84
C LEU A 19 -13.27 -5.13 9.10
N HIS A 20 -13.88 -4.02 9.51
CA HIS A 20 -14.75 -3.97 10.69
C HIS A 20 -16.01 -4.80 10.51
N GLU A 21 -16.63 -4.77 9.33
CA GLU A 21 -17.79 -5.62 9.02
C GLU A 21 -17.43 -7.11 9.10
N MET A 22 -16.26 -7.51 8.59
CA MET A 22 -15.80 -8.89 8.68
C MET A 22 -15.49 -9.28 10.12
N ALA A 23 -14.74 -8.45 10.85
CA ALA A 23 -14.43 -8.68 12.26
C ALA A 23 -15.71 -8.81 13.11
N ALA A 24 -16.72 -7.97 12.86
CA ALA A 24 -18.01 -8.05 13.56
C ALA A 24 -18.79 -9.34 13.27
N ARG A 25 -18.68 -9.90 12.06
CA ARG A 25 -19.29 -11.21 11.72
C ARG A 25 -18.65 -12.36 12.47
N ILE A 26 -17.33 -12.32 12.68
CA ILE A 26 -16.60 -13.34 13.44
C ILE A 26 -16.90 -13.19 14.94
N GLY A 27 -17.00 -11.96 15.41
CA GLY A 27 -17.19 -11.58 16.81
C GLY A 27 -15.90 -11.32 17.56
N ASP A 28 -15.92 -10.35 18.47
CA ASP A 28 -14.72 -9.80 19.12
C ASP A 28 -13.89 -10.82 19.91
N GLU A 29 -14.54 -11.86 20.47
CA GLU A 29 -13.86 -12.91 21.24
C GLU A 29 -13.07 -13.89 20.38
N ALA A 30 -13.40 -13.99 19.08
CA ALA A 30 -12.81 -14.98 18.17
C ALA A 30 -11.96 -14.35 17.06
N VAL A 31 -12.11 -13.06 16.81
CA VAL A 31 -11.42 -12.40 15.71
C VAL A 31 -9.95 -12.18 16.01
N LEU A 32 -9.09 -12.66 15.12
CA LEU A 32 -7.68 -12.30 15.06
C LEU A 32 -7.50 -11.26 13.96
N ARG A 33 -6.97 -10.08 14.31
CA ARG A 33 -6.73 -8.96 13.40
C ARG A 33 -5.31 -9.02 12.86
N GLU A 34 -5.18 -9.00 11.53
CA GLU A 34 -3.90 -9.10 10.80
C GLU A 34 -2.98 -10.23 11.29
N PRO A 35 -3.50 -11.47 11.42
CA PRO A 35 -2.69 -12.57 11.90
C PRO A 35 -1.57 -12.89 10.90
N ILE A 36 -0.44 -13.32 11.46
CA ILE A 36 0.74 -13.73 10.69
C ILE A 36 0.64 -15.22 10.41
N ALA A 37 0.86 -15.63 9.16
CA ALA A 37 0.95 -17.02 8.78
C ALA A 37 2.19 -17.68 9.40
N ARG A 38 2.00 -18.88 9.96
CA ARG A 38 3.06 -19.70 10.51
C ARG A 38 2.99 -21.10 9.91
N ASP A 39 4.16 -21.67 9.65
CA ASP A 39 4.29 -23.06 9.22
C ASP A 39 4.15 -24.03 10.41
N GLU A 40 4.22 -25.33 10.14
CA GLU A 40 4.12 -26.40 11.15
C GLU A 40 5.19 -26.31 12.24
N SER A 41 6.37 -25.75 11.94
CA SER A 41 7.45 -25.51 12.89
C SER A 41 7.27 -24.22 13.71
N ARG A 42 6.17 -23.50 13.49
CA ARG A 42 5.86 -22.14 13.98
C ARG A 42 6.79 -21.05 13.44
N GLY A 43 7.51 -21.33 12.34
CA GLY A 43 8.26 -20.35 11.58
C GLY A 43 7.35 -19.37 10.85
N LEU A 44 7.87 -18.19 10.50
CA LEU A 44 7.13 -17.20 9.74
C LEU A 44 7.08 -17.62 8.27
N VAL A 45 5.88 -17.72 7.72
CA VAL A 45 5.67 -17.89 6.28
C VAL A 45 5.91 -16.54 5.59
N ARG A 46 6.59 -16.57 4.46
CA ARG A 46 6.88 -15.38 3.66
C ARG A 46 6.36 -15.53 2.24
N HIS A 47 5.94 -14.42 1.65
CA HIS A 47 5.76 -14.30 0.22
C HIS A 47 7.09 -14.50 -0.52
N GLU A 48 7.04 -14.82 -1.79
CA GLU A 48 8.21 -14.85 -2.67
C GLU A 48 8.97 -13.51 -2.72
N THR A 49 8.27 -12.40 -2.47
CA THR A 49 8.84 -11.06 -2.36
C THR A 49 9.56 -10.81 -1.02
N GLY A 50 9.58 -11.79 -0.09
CA GLY A 50 10.25 -11.73 1.21
C GLY A 50 9.43 -11.13 2.35
N PHE A 51 8.27 -10.52 2.08
CA PHE A 51 7.36 -10.02 3.12
C PHE A 51 6.75 -11.16 3.90
N VAL A 52 6.51 -10.93 5.21
CA VAL A 52 5.80 -11.90 6.05
C VAL A 52 4.35 -11.99 5.60
N LEU A 53 3.88 -13.22 5.33
CA LEU A 53 2.49 -13.45 4.94
C LEU A 53 1.56 -13.07 6.09
N ARG A 54 0.63 -12.15 5.82
CA ARG A 54 -0.43 -11.70 6.72
C ARG A 54 -1.77 -11.93 6.05
N PHE A 55 -2.78 -12.16 6.88
CA PHE A 55 -4.17 -12.15 6.46
C PHE A 55 -4.87 -10.95 7.09
N ASP A 56 -5.95 -10.49 6.53
CA ASP A 56 -6.71 -9.38 7.10
C ASP A 56 -7.34 -9.74 8.43
N VAL A 57 -8.05 -10.86 8.45
CA VAL A 57 -8.69 -11.40 9.67
C VAL A 57 -8.64 -12.92 9.68
N ALA A 58 -8.75 -13.51 10.88
CA ALA A 58 -9.01 -14.94 11.04
C ALA A 58 -9.99 -15.19 12.19
N ASP A 59 -10.70 -16.32 12.11
CA ASP A 59 -11.49 -16.85 13.24
C ASP A 59 -10.62 -17.82 14.03
N SER A 60 -10.29 -17.47 15.27
CA SER A 60 -9.46 -18.30 16.16
C SER A 60 -10.07 -19.65 16.54
N ARG A 61 -11.42 -19.80 16.37
CA ARG A 61 -12.12 -21.05 16.69
C ARG A 61 -12.03 -22.06 15.57
N SER A 62 -12.15 -21.61 14.30
CA SER A 62 -12.06 -22.47 13.13
C SER A 62 -10.66 -22.53 12.52
N GLY A 63 -9.84 -21.51 12.75
CA GLY A 63 -8.56 -21.30 12.08
C GLY A 63 -8.72 -20.76 10.64
N GLU A 64 -9.95 -20.46 10.21
CA GLU A 64 -10.23 -19.92 8.88
C GLU A 64 -9.71 -18.50 8.75
N THR A 65 -9.05 -18.20 7.63
CA THR A 65 -8.50 -16.87 7.31
C THR A 65 -9.31 -16.21 6.21
N PHE A 66 -9.43 -14.90 6.29
CA PHE A 66 -10.20 -14.10 5.34
C PHE A 66 -9.37 -12.94 4.82
N GLU A 67 -9.47 -12.70 3.53
CA GLU A 67 -9.00 -11.49 2.86
C GLU A 67 -10.19 -10.60 2.54
N VAL A 68 -10.04 -9.31 2.82
CA VAL A 68 -11.09 -8.33 2.61
C VAL A 68 -10.85 -7.64 1.29
N HIS A 69 -11.66 -7.97 0.31
CA HIS A 69 -11.62 -7.28 -0.98
C HIS A 69 -12.43 -5.98 -0.91
N GLY A 70 -11.76 -4.85 -1.14
CA GLY A 70 -12.35 -3.53 -1.16
C GLY A 70 -13.39 -3.37 -2.28
N ALA A 71 -14.44 -2.59 -2.03
CA ALA A 71 -15.26 -2.09 -3.11
C ALA A 71 -14.47 -1.04 -3.88
N ARG A 72 -14.56 -1.07 -5.20
CA ARG A 72 -14.17 0.08 -6.00
C ARG A 72 -14.92 1.31 -5.46
N PRO A 73 -14.24 2.45 -5.30
CA PRO A 73 -14.94 3.68 -4.95
C PRO A 73 -16.05 3.96 -5.98
N ASP A 74 -17.17 4.49 -5.51
CA ASP A 74 -18.30 4.88 -6.36
C ASP A 74 -17.95 6.04 -7.33
N ASP A 75 -16.82 6.72 -7.10
CA ASP A 75 -16.30 7.80 -7.95
C ASP A 75 -15.05 7.33 -8.71
N PRO A 76 -15.21 6.86 -9.97
CA PRO A 76 -14.11 6.35 -10.79
C PRO A 76 -13.28 7.47 -11.43
N ALA A 77 -13.49 8.74 -11.10
CA ALA A 77 -12.78 9.84 -11.75
C ALA A 77 -11.30 9.84 -11.36
N GLU A 78 -10.44 9.91 -12.38
CA GLU A 78 -9.02 10.19 -12.19
C GLU A 78 -8.85 11.57 -11.54
N ARG A 79 -7.95 11.64 -10.54
CA ARG A 79 -7.66 12.88 -9.82
C ARG A 79 -6.17 13.18 -9.86
N GLU A 80 -5.82 14.43 -10.08
CA GLU A 80 -4.43 14.88 -9.99
C GLU A 80 -4.19 15.57 -8.64
N VAL A 81 -3.08 15.19 -7.98
CA VAL A 81 -2.60 15.80 -6.73
C VAL A 81 -1.16 16.20 -6.94
N ARG A 82 -0.74 17.36 -6.42
CA ARG A 82 0.64 17.82 -6.48
C ARG A 82 1.29 17.81 -5.11
N VAL A 83 2.53 17.28 -5.06
CA VAL A 83 3.41 17.35 -3.91
C VAL A 83 4.67 18.08 -4.37
N GLY A 84 4.80 19.36 -4.03
CA GLY A 84 5.80 20.23 -4.64
C GLY A 84 5.63 20.30 -6.16
N ALA A 85 6.67 20.01 -6.92
CA ALA A 85 6.63 19.93 -8.38
C ALA A 85 6.15 18.57 -8.92
N MET A 86 6.07 17.53 -8.06
CA MET A 86 5.69 16.19 -8.46
C MET A 86 4.17 16.07 -8.68
N ARG A 87 3.80 15.45 -9.78
CA ARG A 87 2.42 15.16 -10.17
C ARG A 87 2.07 13.72 -9.80
N PHE A 88 1.03 13.55 -8.98
CA PHE A 88 0.42 12.26 -8.67
C PHE A 88 -0.92 12.16 -9.39
N VAL A 89 -1.12 11.07 -10.10
CA VAL A 89 -2.38 10.76 -10.78
C VAL A 89 -3.01 9.59 -10.04
N LEU A 90 -4.12 9.87 -9.36
CA LEU A 90 -4.88 8.84 -8.64
C LEU A 90 -5.92 8.26 -9.58
N GLN A 91 -5.85 6.96 -9.80
CA GLN A 91 -6.80 6.21 -10.60
C GLN A 91 -7.70 5.35 -9.70
N PRO A 92 -8.88 4.93 -10.19
CA PRO A 92 -9.71 3.99 -9.46
C PRO A 92 -8.94 2.72 -9.12
N GLY A 93 -9.06 2.27 -7.88
CA GLY A 93 -8.37 1.07 -7.40
C GLY A 93 -8.90 0.65 -6.05
N ASN A 94 -8.43 -0.47 -5.54
CA ASN A 94 -8.71 -0.98 -4.22
C ASN A 94 -7.50 -0.78 -3.32
N TRP A 95 -7.71 -0.55 -2.03
CA TRP A 95 -6.62 -0.30 -1.08
C TRP A 95 -5.69 -1.50 -0.93
N GLU A 96 -6.24 -2.71 -1.00
CA GLU A 96 -5.52 -3.98 -0.91
C GLU A 96 -4.80 -4.38 -2.22
N GLU A 97 -5.13 -3.74 -3.33
CA GLU A 97 -4.55 -4.03 -4.65
C GLU A 97 -4.16 -2.74 -5.37
N LEU A 98 -3.33 -1.90 -4.73
CA LEU A 98 -2.85 -0.68 -5.37
C LEU A 98 -1.60 -0.95 -6.21
N THR A 99 -1.58 -0.36 -7.40
CA THR A 99 -0.36 -0.24 -8.21
C THR A 99 0.19 1.17 -8.08
N LEU A 100 1.48 1.28 -7.82
CA LEU A 100 2.23 2.53 -7.89
C LEU A 100 3.18 2.44 -9.08
N ARG A 101 3.06 3.40 -10.01
CA ARG A 101 3.88 3.45 -11.21
C ARG A 101 4.59 4.79 -11.30
N CYS A 102 5.92 4.77 -11.32
CA CYS A 102 6.75 5.96 -11.47
C CYS A 102 7.19 6.09 -12.93
N VAL A 103 6.73 7.15 -13.59
CA VAL A 103 6.97 7.43 -15.01
C VAL A 103 8.00 8.54 -15.12
N PHE A 104 9.08 8.31 -15.84
CA PHE A 104 10.10 9.32 -16.08
C PHE A 104 9.71 10.27 -17.22
N ALA A 105 10.19 11.50 -17.16
CA ALA A 105 9.97 12.50 -18.22
C ALA A 105 10.75 12.18 -19.51
N ALA A 106 11.83 11.41 -19.38
CA ALA A 106 12.64 10.90 -20.49
C ALA A 106 13.24 9.55 -20.07
N SER A 107 13.81 8.79 -21.00
CA SER A 107 14.46 7.52 -20.68
C SER A 107 15.60 7.72 -19.67
N PRO A 108 15.50 7.16 -18.45
CA PRO A 108 16.49 7.35 -17.41
C PRO A 108 17.71 6.42 -17.62
N PRO A 109 18.87 6.72 -17.01
CA PRO A 109 19.95 5.77 -16.84
C PRO A 109 19.48 4.54 -16.03
N GLU A 110 20.01 3.36 -16.34
CA GLU A 110 19.70 2.12 -15.60
C GLU A 110 19.97 2.24 -14.09
N ALA A 111 21.02 2.95 -13.71
CA ALA A 111 21.37 3.23 -12.32
C ALA A 111 20.27 4.03 -11.58
N ASP A 112 19.56 4.91 -12.28
CA ASP A 112 18.47 5.69 -11.70
C ASP A 112 17.20 4.86 -11.59
N LEU A 113 16.90 3.98 -12.55
CA LEU A 113 15.83 3.00 -12.44
C LEU A 113 16.04 2.09 -11.22
N ALA A 114 17.25 1.54 -11.07
CA ALA A 114 17.60 0.70 -9.93
C ALA A 114 17.47 1.46 -8.60
N ALA A 115 17.98 2.70 -8.54
CA ALA A 115 17.92 3.52 -7.32
C ALA A 115 16.48 3.88 -6.95
N LEU A 116 15.63 4.16 -7.94
CA LEU A 116 14.20 4.42 -7.69
C LEU A 116 13.47 3.17 -7.19
N ALA A 117 13.76 2.01 -7.78
CA ALA A 117 13.19 0.74 -7.30
C ALA A 117 13.60 0.45 -5.85
N GLU A 118 14.86 0.70 -5.47
CA GLU A 118 15.32 0.53 -4.09
C GLU A 118 14.68 1.55 -3.13
N LEU A 119 14.45 2.78 -3.55
CA LEU A 119 13.72 3.77 -2.76
C LEU A 119 12.29 3.28 -2.45
N VAL A 120 11.57 2.78 -3.46
CA VAL A 120 10.20 2.27 -3.28
C VAL A 120 10.19 1.01 -2.41
N ARG A 121 11.14 0.07 -2.60
CA ARG A 121 11.31 -1.10 -1.74
C ARG A 121 11.59 -0.71 -0.29
N GLY A 122 12.51 0.23 -0.07
CA GLY A 122 12.84 0.72 1.26
C GLY A 122 11.62 1.31 1.99
N TRP A 123 10.83 2.10 1.29
CA TRP A 123 9.57 2.61 1.82
C TRP A 123 8.59 1.47 2.17
N ALA A 124 8.41 0.49 1.28
CA ALA A 124 7.51 -0.64 1.53
C ALA A 124 7.97 -1.49 2.73
N VAL A 125 9.27 -1.72 2.89
CA VAL A 125 9.84 -2.41 4.06
C VAL A 125 9.57 -1.63 5.35
N LEU A 126 9.71 -0.30 5.34
CA LEU A 126 9.37 0.54 6.51
C LEU A 126 7.87 0.44 6.83
N ALA A 127 7.00 0.50 5.82
CA ALA A 127 5.56 0.38 5.98
C ALA A 127 5.16 -1.00 6.54
N ALA A 128 5.75 -2.08 6.06
CA ALA A 128 5.50 -3.45 6.53
C ALA A 128 5.98 -3.68 7.97
N ASN A 129 6.98 -2.93 8.42
CA ASN A 129 7.47 -2.96 9.80
C ASN A 129 6.75 -1.98 10.74
N GLY A 130 5.72 -1.27 10.25
CA GLY A 130 4.95 -0.31 11.04
C GLY A 130 5.65 1.02 11.24
N GLY A 131 6.63 1.37 10.39
CA GLY A 131 7.36 2.64 10.49
C GLY A 131 6.50 3.89 10.29
N PHE A 132 5.29 3.72 9.77
CA PHE A 132 4.29 4.78 9.57
C PHE A 132 3.04 4.59 10.43
N ALA A 133 2.98 3.52 11.22
CA ALA A 133 1.92 3.31 12.19
C ALA A 133 2.06 4.38 13.29
N THR A 134 1.35 5.48 13.14
CA THR A 134 1.35 6.58 14.09
C THR A 134 0.34 6.35 15.21
N SER A 135 0.72 6.73 16.41
CA SER A 135 -0.20 6.97 17.53
C SER A 135 -0.98 8.25 17.26
N GLY A 136 -2.02 8.22 16.46
CA GLY A 136 -2.78 9.42 16.10
C GLY A 136 -4.20 9.08 15.64
N GLU A 137 -4.89 10.06 15.07
CA GLU A 137 -6.25 9.92 14.58
C GLU A 137 -6.42 8.76 13.59
N ASP A 138 -5.36 8.43 12.81
CA ASP A 138 -5.37 7.30 11.87
C ASP A 138 -5.36 5.93 12.59
N ALA A 139 -4.64 5.82 13.71
CA ALA A 139 -4.68 4.62 14.56
C ALA A 139 -6.05 4.47 15.25
N VAL A 140 -6.68 5.59 15.62
CA VAL A 140 -8.05 5.62 16.15
C VAL A 140 -9.05 5.25 15.07
N ALA A 141 -8.85 5.69 13.83
CA ALA A 141 -9.73 5.36 12.70
C ALA A 141 -9.67 3.86 12.34
N ALA A 142 -8.48 3.24 12.44
CA ALA A 142 -8.34 1.81 12.27
C ALA A 142 -8.97 0.99 13.41
N GLY A 143 -9.06 1.57 14.61
CA GLY A 143 -9.58 0.90 15.80
C GLY A 143 -8.51 0.07 16.54
N ALA A 144 -8.84 -0.35 17.75
CA ALA A 144 -7.91 -1.13 18.57
C ALA A 144 -7.62 -2.50 17.97
N GLY A 145 -6.33 -2.85 17.93
CA GLY A 145 -5.86 -4.18 17.52
C GLY A 145 -5.41 -4.30 16.06
N TRP A 146 -5.57 -3.26 15.23
CA TRP A 146 -5.00 -3.22 13.89
C TRP A 146 -3.55 -2.72 13.92
N THR A 147 -2.69 -3.26 13.05
CA THR A 147 -1.23 -3.06 13.17
C THR A 147 -0.72 -1.83 12.42
N GLY A 148 -1.50 -1.27 11.52
CA GLY A 148 -1.10 -0.13 10.69
C GLY A 148 0.03 -0.47 9.71
N ARG A 149 0.06 -1.71 9.20
CA ARG A 149 1.16 -2.24 8.39
C ARG A 149 0.73 -2.55 6.98
N LEU A 150 1.66 -2.39 6.06
CA LEU A 150 1.60 -2.94 4.72
C LEU A 150 1.80 -4.45 4.78
N HIS A 151 0.95 -5.22 4.07
CA HIS A 151 1.01 -6.67 4.03
C HIS A 151 2.08 -7.17 3.06
N SER A 152 2.08 -6.67 1.82
CA SER A 152 3.07 -7.07 0.84
C SER A 152 3.35 -5.99 -0.21
N ALA A 153 4.52 -6.09 -0.85
CA ALA A 153 4.88 -5.29 -2.00
C ALA A 153 5.73 -6.11 -2.97
N ALA A 154 5.46 -5.96 -4.26
CA ALA A 154 6.31 -6.45 -5.34
C ALA A 154 6.76 -5.27 -6.18
N VAL A 155 8.06 -4.97 -6.20
CA VAL A 155 8.64 -3.86 -6.97
C VAL A 155 9.45 -4.42 -8.13
N ARG A 156 9.09 -4.02 -9.34
CA ARG A 156 9.75 -4.45 -10.58
C ARG A 156 10.04 -3.28 -11.51
N LEU A 157 10.90 -3.52 -12.46
CA LEU A 157 11.13 -2.64 -13.59
C LEU A 157 10.25 -3.08 -14.75
N ASP A 158 9.63 -2.12 -15.42
CA ASP A 158 8.81 -2.34 -16.59
C ASP A 158 9.21 -1.34 -17.67
N GLY A 159 10.06 -1.77 -18.59
CA GLY A 159 10.71 -0.88 -19.54
C GLY A 159 11.46 0.25 -18.83
N ALA A 160 11.03 1.49 -19.06
CA ALA A 160 11.60 2.69 -18.45
C ALA A 160 10.80 3.17 -17.20
N GLU A 161 10.03 2.31 -16.59
CA GLU A 161 9.20 2.63 -15.41
C GLU A 161 9.56 1.76 -14.22
N VAL A 162 9.29 2.27 -13.02
CA VAL A 162 9.30 1.47 -11.79
C VAL A 162 7.86 1.24 -11.38
N VAL A 163 7.49 -0.02 -11.24
CA VAL A 163 6.13 -0.45 -10.90
C VAL A 163 6.15 -1.22 -9.58
N ALA A 164 5.27 -0.85 -8.67
CA ALA A 164 5.05 -1.57 -7.42
C ALA A 164 3.59 -2.00 -7.30
N SER A 165 3.37 -3.30 -7.10
CA SER A 165 2.07 -3.84 -6.69
C SER A 165 2.06 -3.92 -5.17
N LEU A 166 1.03 -3.37 -4.53
CA LEU A 166 0.98 -3.14 -3.09
C LEU A 166 -0.31 -3.74 -2.52
N ASP A 167 -0.16 -4.57 -1.51
CA ASP A 167 -1.23 -4.86 -0.55
C ASP A 167 -0.96 -4.02 0.70
N LEU A 168 -1.73 -2.95 0.85
CA LEU A 168 -1.48 -1.97 1.90
C LEU A 168 -1.98 -2.41 3.28
N GLY A 169 -2.85 -3.42 3.36
CA GLY A 169 -3.42 -3.83 4.64
C GLY A 169 -3.98 -2.62 5.40
N THR A 170 -3.66 -2.50 6.68
CA THR A 170 -4.07 -1.33 7.49
C THR A 170 -3.03 -0.20 7.51
N CYS A 171 -2.01 -0.23 6.64
CA CYS A 171 -1.05 0.87 6.50
C CYS A 171 -1.78 2.20 6.25
N PRO A 172 -1.55 3.26 7.05
CA PRO A 172 -2.31 4.50 6.92
C PRO A 172 -1.90 5.31 5.69
N PRO A 173 -2.81 6.10 5.09
CA PRO A 173 -2.50 6.99 3.97
C PRO A 173 -1.36 7.98 4.26
N ALA A 174 -1.14 8.32 5.54
CA ALA A 174 -0.03 9.16 5.97
C ALA A 174 1.35 8.62 5.55
N ALA A 175 1.50 7.31 5.32
CA ALA A 175 2.71 6.67 4.81
C ALA A 175 3.12 7.20 3.42
N PHE A 176 2.17 7.66 2.62
CA PHE A 176 2.43 8.22 1.30
C PHE A 176 3.03 9.64 1.32
N GLY A 177 2.95 10.35 2.45
CA GLY A 177 3.61 11.63 2.61
C GLY A 177 5.14 11.54 2.42
N PRO A 178 5.84 10.78 3.28
CA PRO A 178 7.29 10.55 3.13
C PRO A 178 7.68 9.95 1.77
N LEU A 179 6.87 9.05 1.20
CA LEU A 179 7.11 8.53 -0.15
C LEU A 179 7.05 9.65 -1.19
N GLY A 180 6.02 10.50 -1.14
CA GLY A 180 5.86 11.61 -2.06
C GLY A 180 7.02 12.60 -1.99
N ASP A 181 7.47 12.92 -0.79
CA ASP A 181 8.64 13.80 -0.58
C ASP A 181 9.93 13.17 -1.12
N ALA A 182 10.14 11.87 -0.90
CA ALA A 182 11.30 11.13 -1.38
C ALA A 182 11.31 11.03 -2.93
N LEU A 183 10.15 10.78 -3.55
CA LEU A 183 10.02 10.76 -5.01
C LEU A 183 10.26 12.15 -5.62
N ALA A 184 9.76 13.21 -4.98
CA ALA A 184 10.01 14.58 -5.41
C ALA A 184 11.50 14.97 -5.27
N ALA A 185 12.18 14.52 -4.22
CA ALA A 185 13.62 14.71 -4.05
C ALA A 185 14.39 13.94 -5.12
N PHE A 186 14.06 12.67 -5.35
CA PHE A 186 14.67 11.86 -6.39
C PHE A 186 14.58 12.51 -7.77
N GLY A 187 13.39 13.02 -8.15
CA GLY A 187 13.20 13.68 -9.44
C GLY A 187 13.98 14.98 -9.62
N ARG A 188 14.36 15.66 -8.52
CA ARG A 188 15.23 16.85 -8.57
C ARG A 188 16.71 16.53 -8.61
N GLU A 189 17.14 15.46 -7.95
CA GLU A 189 18.55 15.15 -7.71
C GLU A 189 19.13 14.18 -8.75
N ARG A 190 18.25 13.42 -9.44
CA ARG A 190 18.63 12.41 -10.43
C ARG A 190 17.87 12.61 -11.75
N SER A 191 17.07 11.65 -12.16
CA SER A 191 16.27 11.71 -13.37
C SER A 191 14.86 12.24 -13.08
N PRO A 192 14.41 13.30 -13.80
CA PRO A 192 13.09 13.87 -13.60
C PRO A 192 11.96 12.85 -13.81
N LEU A 193 11.04 12.78 -12.86
CA LEU A 193 9.79 12.05 -13.00
C LEU A 193 8.74 12.96 -13.64
N ASP A 194 8.03 12.46 -14.65
CA ASP A 194 6.86 13.15 -15.23
C ASP A 194 5.68 13.07 -14.27
N ARG A 195 5.38 11.88 -13.80
CA ARG A 195 4.28 11.62 -12.87
C ARG A 195 4.46 10.32 -12.08
N VAL A 196 3.69 10.22 -11.02
CA VAL A 196 3.47 8.96 -10.29
C VAL A 196 1.99 8.62 -10.39
N VAL A 197 1.67 7.43 -10.91
CA VAL A 197 0.30 6.93 -10.99
C VAL A 197 0.05 6.00 -9.82
N ILE A 198 -1.04 6.19 -9.09
CA ILE A 198 -1.45 5.36 -7.96
C ILE A 198 -2.89 4.89 -8.21
N GLY A 199 -3.11 3.60 -8.17
CA GLY A 199 -4.42 2.97 -8.41
C GLY A 199 -4.38 2.05 -9.61
N GLY A 200 -5.53 1.43 -9.90
CA GLY A 200 -5.70 0.56 -11.05
C GLY A 200 -4.89 -0.73 -11.04
N ARG A 201 -5.53 -1.83 -11.42
CA ARG A 201 -4.79 -3.01 -11.90
C ARG A 201 -4.10 -2.64 -13.20
N GLU A 202 -2.88 -3.14 -13.41
CA GLU A 202 -2.35 -3.21 -14.77
C GLU A 202 -3.40 -3.86 -15.66
N ARG A 203 -3.71 -3.22 -16.79
CA ARG A 203 -4.35 -3.94 -17.89
C ARG A 203 -3.33 -5.00 -18.30
N GLU A 204 -3.63 -6.26 -18.03
CA GLU A 204 -3.03 -7.35 -18.78
C GLU A 204 -3.45 -7.08 -20.23
N ASP A 205 -2.53 -6.53 -21.02
CA ASP A 205 -2.70 -6.42 -22.45
C ASP A 205 -2.75 -7.85 -22.99
N SER A 206 -3.96 -8.25 -23.38
CA SER A 206 -4.30 -9.55 -23.98
C SER A 206 -3.78 -9.64 -25.39
#